data_58d069af46ef064806d7e73c6d23ff0f
#
_entry.id   58d069af46ef064806d7e73c6d23ff0f
#
_cell.length_a   1.000
_cell.length_b   1.000
_cell.length_c   1.000
_cell.angle_alpha   90.00
_cell.angle_beta   90.00
_cell.angle_gamma   90.00
#
_symmetry.space_group_name_H-M   'P 1'
#
loop_
_entity.id
_entity.type
_entity.pdbx_description
1 polymer ?
#
loop_
_entity_poly.entity_id
_entity_poly.type
_entity_poly.pdbx_seq_one_letter_code
_entity_poly.pdbx_strand_id
1 'polypeptide(L)'
;ATYEDKLGRQVAQHIRFQNKKFIWLGDVGDLQLWGQRLWRQVNTGNMFVTITEGEIDCMSVSQAQNNKYPVVSLPSGSQSANKYIAANLKWLSQFVRIVICFDSDEPGMVAAEKAIKILPPGKAAICRLPRKDANEMLIAGEGEELRDLLWKATPVRPDGILNASNLWTELTKKGSNSICSFPFPELDKFCKGFRKQQMLCIAAGSGTGKSTICRELAHHFMKNSLTVGYIALEESVQRTMQGILGVEMNKPLHLEDNVEETEGL
;
A
#
# COMPACT_ATOMS: atom_id res chain seq x y z
N ALA A 1 -13.80 25.04 -19.96
CA ALA A 1 -13.05 25.40 -18.75
C ALA A 1 -11.91 26.37 -19.09
N THR A 2 -11.65 27.35 -18.26
CA THR A 2 -10.52 28.29 -18.38
C THR A 2 -9.47 27.98 -17.33
N TYR A 3 -8.20 28.05 -17.73
CA TYR A 3 -7.05 27.70 -16.90
C TYR A 3 -6.11 28.87 -16.71
N GLU A 4 -5.49 28.90 -15.55
CA GLU A 4 -4.52 29.92 -15.17
C GLU A 4 -3.13 29.33 -14.97
N ASP A 5 -2.12 30.18 -15.16
CA ASP A 5 -0.74 29.89 -14.78
C ASP A 5 -0.49 30.17 -13.28
N LYS A 6 0.71 29.91 -12.80
CA LYS A 6 1.12 30.15 -11.40
C LYS A 6 1.03 31.63 -10.97
N LEU A 7 1.02 32.54 -11.92
CA LEU A 7 0.86 33.98 -11.67
C LEU A 7 -0.61 34.42 -11.66
N GLY A 8 -1.54 33.50 -11.98
CA GLY A 8 -2.96 33.77 -12.00
C GLY A 8 -3.46 34.40 -13.29
N ARG A 9 -2.67 34.38 -14.34
CA ARG A 9 -3.08 34.86 -15.66
C ARG A 9 -3.83 33.74 -16.37
N GLN A 10 -4.96 34.05 -17.00
CA GLN A 10 -5.67 33.11 -17.85
C GLN A 10 -4.83 32.84 -19.11
N VAL A 11 -4.36 31.60 -19.30
CA VAL A 11 -3.43 31.23 -20.37
C VAL A 11 -3.99 30.15 -21.30
N ALA A 12 -4.97 29.38 -20.88
CA ALA A 12 -5.53 28.32 -21.71
C ALA A 12 -7.02 28.11 -21.50
N GLN A 13 -7.66 27.49 -22.46
CA GLN A 13 -9.03 27.00 -22.40
C GLN A 13 -9.13 25.55 -22.83
N HIS A 14 -9.85 24.76 -22.06
CA HIS A 14 -10.20 23.38 -22.39
C HIS A 14 -11.67 23.35 -22.83
N ILE A 15 -11.91 22.99 -24.08
CA ILE A 15 -13.22 23.02 -24.72
C ILE A 15 -13.65 21.57 -25.01
N ARG A 16 -14.82 21.20 -24.48
CA ARG A 16 -15.47 19.91 -24.75
C ARG A 16 -16.60 20.13 -25.77
N PHE A 17 -16.56 19.35 -26.85
CA PHE A 17 -17.66 19.30 -27.84
C PHE A 17 -18.69 18.24 -27.48
N GLN A 18 -19.88 18.34 -28.07
CA GLN A 18 -20.98 17.39 -27.87
C GLN A 18 -20.59 15.94 -28.21
N ASN A 19 -19.71 15.74 -29.20
CA ASN A 19 -19.19 14.43 -29.61
C ASN A 19 -18.08 13.90 -28.71
N LYS A 20 -17.92 14.43 -27.51
CA LYS A 20 -16.86 14.11 -26.52
C LYS A 20 -15.44 14.36 -27.03
N LYS A 21 -15.25 15.14 -28.09
CA LYS A 21 -13.91 15.65 -28.47
C LYS A 21 -13.52 16.80 -27.58
N PHE A 22 -12.24 16.86 -27.28
CA PHE A 22 -11.64 17.93 -26.48
C PHE A 22 -10.59 18.66 -27.31
N ILE A 23 -10.52 19.97 -27.18
CA ILE A 23 -9.43 20.77 -27.72
C ILE A 23 -8.89 21.72 -26.67
N TRP A 24 -7.63 22.01 -26.77
CA TRP A 24 -6.98 23.05 -25.99
C TRP A 24 -6.73 24.27 -26.86
N LEU A 25 -7.02 25.46 -26.31
CA LEU A 25 -6.61 26.74 -26.89
C LEU A 25 -5.69 27.43 -25.89
N GLY A 26 -4.58 27.99 -26.37
CA GLY A 26 -3.61 28.71 -25.55
C GLY A 26 -2.44 27.85 -25.06
N ASP A 27 -1.72 28.32 -24.05
CA ASP A 27 -0.53 27.68 -23.51
C ASP A 27 -0.89 26.71 -22.38
N VAL A 28 -0.55 25.44 -22.56
CA VAL A 28 -0.83 24.34 -21.60
C VAL A 28 0.41 23.92 -20.81
N GLY A 29 1.52 24.65 -20.92
CA GLY A 29 2.81 24.25 -20.34
C GLY A 29 2.83 24.26 -18.81
N ASP A 30 2.30 25.29 -18.17
CA ASP A 30 2.42 25.55 -16.73
C ASP A 30 1.06 25.86 -16.07
N LEU A 31 0.10 24.96 -16.23
CA LEU A 31 -1.26 25.11 -15.70
C LEU A 31 -1.34 24.81 -14.22
N GLN A 32 -2.14 25.60 -13.50
CA GLN A 32 -2.64 25.24 -12.17
C GLN A 32 -3.76 24.19 -12.27
N LEU A 33 -4.08 23.57 -11.13
CA LEU A 33 -5.28 22.75 -11.03
C LEU A 33 -6.53 23.61 -11.30
N TRP A 34 -7.48 23.08 -12.05
CA TRP A 34 -8.70 23.81 -12.35
C TRP A 34 -9.52 24.06 -11.07
N GLY A 35 -10.00 25.27 -10.91
CA GLY A 35 -10.72 25.68 -9.69
C GLY A 35 -9.81 26.17 -8.56
N GLN A 36 -8.50 25.97 -8.61
CA GLN A 36 -7.56 26.36 -7.55
C GLN A 36 -7.64 27.85 -7.20
N ARG A 37 -7.92 28.70 -8.17
CA ARG A 37 -8.09 30.14 -8.00
C ARG A 37 -9.15 30.50 -6.94
N LEU A 38 -10.25 29.76 -6.89
CA LEU A 38 -11.37 30.03 -6.00
C LEU A 38 -10.99 29.87 -4.51
N TRP A 39 -9.90 29.17 -4.22
CA TRP A 39 -9.49 28.78 -2.89
C TRP A 39 -8.18 29.41 -2.41
N ARG A 40 -7.66 30.44 -3.14
CA ARG A 40 -6.39 31.09 -2.81
C ARG A 40 -6.40 31.87 -1.50
N GLN A 41 -7.54 32.41 -1.09
CA GLN A 41 -7.69 33.27 0.09
C GLN A 41 -8.42 32.58 1.24
N VAL A 42 -8.70 31.31 1.14
CA VAL A 42 -9.42 30.55 2.17
C VAL A 42 -8.41 30.07 3.21
N ASN A 43 -8.82 30.16 4.49
CA ASN A 43 -8.03 29.53 5.57
C ASN A 43 -8.10 28.01 5.44
N THR A 44 -7.09 27.44 4.81
CA THR A 44 -7.02 26.01 4.43
C THR A 44 -6.57 25.09 5.59
N GLY A 45 -6.08 25.66 6.69
CA GLY A 45 -5.42 24.92 7.76
C GLY A 45 -6.26 23.83 8.44
N ASN A 46 -7.59 23.95 8.41
CA ASN A 46 -8.53 22.96 8.95
C ASN A 46 -9.43 22.32 7.88
N MET A 47 -9.15 22.54 6.61
CA MET A 47 -9.96 22.03 5.50
C MET A 47 -9.26 20.88 4.78
N PHE A 48 -10.04 19.99 4.19
CA PHE A 48 -9.56 19.08 3.16
C PHE A 48 -9.83 19.65 1.77
N VAL A 49 -9.02 19.23 0.80
CA VAL A 49 -9.24 19.50 -0.62
C VAL A 49 -9.52 18.21 -1.35
N THR A 50 -10.47 18.22 -2.29
CA THR A 50 -10.73 17.09 -3.18
C THR A 50 -10.11 17.36 -4.55
N ILE A 51 -9.40 16.37 -5.09
CA ILE A 51 -8.86 16.40 -6.45
C ILE A 51 -9.64 15.38 -7.28
N THR A 52 -10.30 15.85 -8.34
CA THR A 52 -11.02 15.03 -9.31
C THR A 52 -10.24 14.88 -10.61
N GLU A 53 -10.64 13.94 -11.45
CA GLU A 53 -10.01 13.72 -12.75
C GLU A 53 -10.40 14.82 -13.75
N GLY A 54 -11.68 15.17 -13.83
CA GLY A 54 -12.24 16.11 -14.78
C GLY A 54 -12.94 17.31 -14.14
N GLU A 55 -13.16 18.36 -14.95
CA GLU A 55 -13.80 19.60 -14.51
C GLU A 55 -15.27 19.39 -14.15
N ILE A 56 -15.97 18.48 -14.86
CA ILE A 56 -17.38 18.18 -14.58
C ILE A 56 -17.50 17.49 -13.23
N ASP A 57 -16.63 16.55 -12.90
CA ASP A 57 -16.60 15.89 -11.61
C ASP A 57 -16.27 16.87 -10.49
N CYS A 58 -15.35 17.81 -10.76
CA CYS A 58 -15.05 18.88 -9.84
C CYS A 58 -16.29 19.74 -9.52
N MET A 59 -17.07 20.10 -10.52
CA MET A 59 -18.32 20.83 -10.31
C MET A 59 -19.35 19.99 -9.57
N SER A 60 -19.46 18.70 -9.90
CA SER A 60 -20.38 17.77 -9.25
C SER A 60 -20.07 17.58 -7.77
N VAL A 61 -18.80 17.38 -7.44
CA VAL A 61 -18.33 17.30 -6.05
C VAL A 61 -18.57 18.63 -5.31
N SER A 62 -18.26 19.77 -5.95
CA SER A 62 -18.50 21.08 -5.35
C SER A 62 -19.99 21.30 -5.03
N GLN A 63 -20.87 20.94 -5.97
CA GLN A 63 -22.32 21.03 -5.78
C GLN A 63 -22.80 20.10 -4.65
N ALA A 64 -22.36 18.87 -4.60
CA ALA A 64 -22.68 17.93 -3.52
C ALA A 64 -22.25 18.44 -2.13
N GLN A 65 -21.17 19.23 -2.08
CA GLN A 65 -20.65 19.87 -0.87
C GLN A 65 -21.23 21.28 -0.63
N ASN A 66 -22.27 21.68 -1.36
CA ASN A 66 -22.88 23.01 -1.29
C ASN A 66 -21.86 24.15 -1.51
N ASN A 67 -20.85 23.93 -2.34
CA ASN A 67 -19.76 24.86 -2.69
C ASN A 67 -18.98 25.39 -1.47
N LYS A 68 -18.89 24.61 -0.40
CA LYS A 68 -18.26 25.05 0.86
C LYS A 68 -16.84 24.58 1.04
N TYR A 69 -16.42 23.52 0.34
CA TYR A 69 -15.11 22.88 0.52
C TYR A 69 -14.30 22.92 -0.77
N PRO A 70 -12.98 23.05 -0.66
CA PRO A 70 -12.09 23.09 -1.78
C PRO A 70 -12.18 21.85 -2.66
N VAL A 71 -12.46 22.07 -3.94
CA VAL A 71 -12.43 21.04 -4.97
C VAL A 71 -11.65 21.58 -6.17
N VAL A 72 -10.80 20.76 -6.75
CA VAL A 72 -10.01 21.07 -7.94
C VAL A 72 -9.97 19.87 -8.86
N SER A 73 -9.72 20.09 -10.15
CA SER A 73 -9.48 18.99 -11.08
C SER A 73 -8.14 19.06 -11.78
N LEU A 74 -7.73 17.92 -12.32
CA LEU A 74 -6.55 17.80 -13.16
C LEU A 74 -6.82 18.46 -14.53
N PRO A 75 -5.84 19.16 -15.14
CA PRO A 75 -6.03 19.77 -16.45
C PRO A 75 -6.18 18.77 -17.59
N SER A 76 -5.55 17.61 -17.52
CA SER A 76 -5.47 16.65 -18.64
C SER A 76 -5.72 15.20 -18.20
N GLY A 77 -6.67 15.00 -17.29
CA GLY A 77 -7.07 13.69 -16.80
C GLY A 77 -6.01 12.95 -15.96
N SER A 78 -6.35 11.74 -15.56
CA SER A 78 -5.59 10.93 -14.58
C SER A 78 -4.16 10.60 -15.01
N GLN A 79 -3.89 10.43 -16.30
CA GLN A 79 -2.53 10.10 -16.80
C GLN A 79 -1.50 11.19 -16.49
N SER A 80 -1.94 12.43 -16.36
CA SER A 80 -1.10 13.58 -16.05
C SER A 80 -1.06 13.96 -14.57
N ALA A 81 -1.74 13.19 -13.71
CA ALA A 81 -1.92 13.47 -12.29
C ALA A 81 -0.58 13.78 -11.58
N ASN A 82 0.42 12.93 -11.79
CA ASN A 82 1.72 13.09 -11.16
C ASN A 82 2.38 14.44 -11.45
N LYS A 83 2.33 14.89 -12.71
CA LYS A 83 2.90 16.16 -13.14
C LYS A 83 2.23 17.35 -12.44
N TYR A 84 0.90 17.38 -12.48
CA TYR A 84 0.16 18.53 -11.94
C TYR A 84 0.09 18.54 -10.42
N ILE A 85 0.01 17.38 -9.77
CA ILE A 85 0.07 17.27 -8.31
C ILE A 85 1.43 17.73 -7.80
N ALA A 86 2.54 17.26 -8.40
CA ALA A 86 3.89 17.68 -8.03
C ALA A 86 4.10 19.19 -8.22
N ALA A 87 3.63 19.76 -9.35
CA ALA A 87 3.74 21.18 -9.62
C ALA A 87 2.97 22.07 -8.62
N ASN A 88 1.88 21.53 -8.01
CA ASN A 88 1.02 22.25 -7.06
C ASN A 88 1.18 21.78 -5.61
N LEU A 89 2.23 20.99 -5.30
CA LEU A 89 2.42 20.36 -4.01
C LEU A 89 2.48 21.37 -2.85
N LYS A 90 3.13 22.54 -3.07
CA LYS A 90 3.21 23.60 -2.08
C LYS A 90 1.81 24.10 -1.66
N TRP A 91 0.91 24.28 -2.62
CA TRP A 91 -0.47 24.68 -2.33
C TRP A 91 -1.27 23.54 -1.69
N LEU A 92 -1.18 22.33 -2.21
CA LEU A 92 -1.86 21.16 -1.66
C LEU A 92 -1.43 20.85 -0.22
N SER A 93 -0.17 21.08 0.13
CA SER A 93 0.36 20.84 1.48
C SER A 93 -0.24 21.73 2.56
N GLN A 94 -0.93 22.80 2.20
CA GLN A 94 -1.60 23.69 3.16
C GLN A 94 -2.87 23.05 3.77
N PHE A 95 -3.44 22.05 3.09
CA PHE A 95 -4.64 21.37 3.56
C PHE A 95 -4.31 20.30 4.60
N VAL A 96 -5.23 20.08 5.53
CA VAL A 96 -5.11 19.02 6.54
C VAL A 96 -5.21 17.63 5.92
N ARG A 97 -6.03 17.48 4.86
CA ARG A 97 -6.23 16.24 4.13
C ARG A 97 -6.45 16.51 2.64
N ILE A 98 -5.94 15.64 1.80
CA ILE A 98 -6.06 15.69 0.34
C ILE A 98 -6.79 14.43 -0.10
N VAL A 99 -8.00 14.58 -0.59
CA VAL A 99 -8.85 13.47 -1.03
C VAL A 99 -8.72 13.31 -2.54
N ILE A 100 -8.23 12.17 -2.98
CA ILE A 100 -8.22 11.79 -4.40
C ILE A 100 -9.56 11.13 -4.71
N CYS A 101 -10.32 11.72 -5.63
CA CYS A 101 -11.62 11.26 -6.09
C CYS A 101 -11.59 11.16 -7.61
N PHE A 102 -10.92 10.12 -8.13
CA PHE A 102 -10.83 9.83 -9.56
C PHE A 102 -11.88 8.80 -9.97
N ASP A 103 -12.01 8.58 -11.28
CA ASP A 103 -12.93 7.60 -11.83
C ASP A 103 -12.66 6.21 -11.24
N SER A 104 -13.73 5.43 -11.03
CA SER A 104 -13.64 4.07 -10.46
C SER A 104 -13.23 3.02 -11.47
N ASP A 105 -12.75 3.41 -12.66
CA ASP A 105 -12.19 2.50 -13.64
C ASP A 105 -10.71 2.16 -13.31
N GLU A 106 -10.17 1.14 -13.98
CA GLU A 106 -8.80 0.69 -13.73
C GLU A 106 -7.75 1.80 -13.94
N PRO A 107 -7.79 2.60 -15.03
CA PRO A 107 -6.87 3.71 -15.23
C PRO A 107 -6.94 4.77 -14.11
N GLY A 108 -8.14 5.15 -13.67
CA GLY A 108 -8.35 6.11 -12.59
C GLY A 108 -7.80 5.61 -11.26
N MET A 109 -8.02 4.33 -10.94
CA MET A 109 -7.49 3.71 -9.72
C MET A 109 -5.96 3.66 -9.70
N VAL A 110 -5.33 3.25 -10.80
CA VAL A 110 -3.86 3.23 -10.93
C VAL A 110 -3.28 4.64 -10.82
N ALA A 111 -3.94 5.62 -11.40
CA ALA A 111 -3.52 7.01 -11.31
C ALA A 111 -3.65 7.55 -9.88
N ALA A 112 -4.72 7.20 -9.15
CA ALA A 112 -4.91 7.55 -7.76
C ALA A 112 -3.78 7.01 -6.87
N GLU A 113 -3.41 5.74 -7.03
CA GLU A 113 -2.29 5.12 -6.29
C GLU A 113 -0.95 5.80 -6.58
N LYS A 114 -0.69 6.18 -7.83
CA LYS A 114 0.51 6.93 -8.20
C LYS A 114 0.50 8.33 -7.60
N ALA A 115 -0.63 9.03 -7.65
CA ALA A 115 -0.79 10.37 -7.12
C ALA A 115 -0.52 10.44 -5.61
N ILE A 116 -0.97 9.44 -4.86
CA ILE A 116 -0.77 9.34 -3.41
C ILE A 116 0.71 9.30 -3.03
N LYS A 117 1.55 8.62 -3.81
CA LYS A 117 2.99 8.50 -3.54
C LYS A 117 3.74 9.84 -3.60
N ILE A 118 3.15 10.85 -4.24
CA ILE A 118 3.73 12.19 -4.38
C ILE A 118 3.26 13.11 -3.25
N LEU A 119 2.08 12.84 -2.71
CA LEU A 119 1.48 13.68 -1.67
C LEU A 119 2.21 13.53 -0.32
N PRO A 120 2.14 14.57 0.54
CA PRO A 120 2.77 14.51 1.85
C PRO A 120 2.24 13.31 2.66
N PRO A 121 3.13 12.55 3.31
CA PRO A 121 2.75 11.40 4.14
C PRO A 121 1.69 11.77 5.18
N GLY A 122 0.66 10.92 5.30
CA GLY A 122 -0.42 11.09 6.26
C GLY A 122 -1.52 12.08 5.87
N LYS A 123 -1.38 12.81 4.75
CA LYS A 123 -2.40 13.75 4.26
C LYS A 123 -3.29 13.19 3.16
N ALA A 124 -2.83 12.19 2.45
CA ALA A 124 -3.57 11.59 1.33
C ALA A 124 -4.71 10.68 1.81
N ALA A 125 -5.85 10.76 1.14
CA ALA A 125 -6.97 9.84 1.30
C ALA A 125 -7.55 9.48 -0.07
N ILE A 126 -8.14 8.29 -0.22
CA ILE A 126 -8.85 7.87 -1.43
C ILE A 126 -10.35 7.86 -1.13
N CYS A 127 -11.10 8.50 -1.99
CA CYS A 127 -12.55 8.35 -2.09
C CYS A 127 -12.84 7.32 -3.20
N ARG A 128 -13.43 6.19 -2.85
CA ARG A 128 -13.88 5.17 -3.81
C ARG A 128 -15.36 5.37 -4.07
N LEU A 129 -15.71 5.58 -5.34
CA LEU A 129 -17.08 5.83 -5.74
C LEU A 129 -17.77 4.50 -6.10
N PRO A 130 -19.06 4.31 -5.75
CA PRO A 130 -19.84 3.14 -6.15
C PRO A 130 -20.26 3.20 -7.63
N ARG A 131 -20.23 4.40 -8.24
CA ARG A 131 -20.43 4.61 -9.67
C ARG A 131 -19.13 4.93 -10.37
N LYS A 132 -19.18 5.09 -11.68
CA LYS A 132 -18.01 5.38 -12.50
C LYS A 132 -17.28 6.66 -12.05
N ASP A 133 -18.02 7.74 -11.90
CA ASP A 133 -17.50 9.06 -11.57
C ASP A 133 -18.46 9.85 -10.67
N ALA A 134 -18.01 10.99 -10.17
CA ALA A 134 -18.80 11.85 -9.27
C ALA A 134 -20.00 12.50 -9.96
N ASN A 135 -19.92 12.74 -11.26
CA ASN A 135 -21.03 13.31 -12.02
C ASN A 135 -22.17 12.30 -12.18
N GLU A 136 -21.87 11.02 -12.42
CA GLU A 136 -22.89 9.97 -12.45
C GLU A 136 -23.63 9.85 -11.11
N MET A 137 -22.94 9.96 -9.99
CA MET A 137 -23.58 9.97 -8.67
C MET A 137 -24.53 11.17 -8.51
N LEU A 138 -24.08 12.36 -8.92
CA LEU A 138 -24.90 13.56 -8.81
C LEU A 138 -26.16 13.47 -9.69
N ILE A 139 -26.04 13.00 -10.93
CA ILE A 139 -27.15 12.80 -11.85
C ILE A 139 -28.16 11.77 -11.30
N ALA A 140 -27.66 10.73 -10.62
CA ALA A 140 -28.50 9.72 -9.97
C ALA A 140 -29.20 10.23 -8.70
N GLY A 141 -28.96 11.48 -8.27
CA GLY A 141 -29.53 12.04 -7.06
C GLY A 141 -28.80 11.64 -5.77
N GLU A 142 -27.62 11.02 -5.88
CA GLU A 142 -26.82 10.49 -4.75
C GLU A 142 -25.81 11.51 -4.21
N GLY A 143 -26.11 12.80 -4.31
CA GLY A 143 -25.20 13.87 -3.85
C GLY A 143 -24.89 13.86 -2.36
N GLU A 144 -25.82 13.40 -1.51
CA GLU A 144 -25.55 13.22 -0.08
C GLU A 144 -24.60 12.06 0.19
N GLU A 145 -24.78 10.95 -0.51
CA GLU A 145 -23.87 9.81 -0.42
C GLU A 145 -22.46 10.18 -0.91
N LEU A 146 -22.35 10.89 -2.03
CA LEU A 146 -21.08 11.41 -2.53
C LEU A 146 -20.37 12.26 -1.48
N ARG A 147 -21.10 13.19 -0.84
CA ARG A 147 -20.55 14.01 0.25
C ARG A 147 -20.05 13.14 1.39
N ASP A 148 -20.82 12.15 1.83
CA ASP A 148 -20.48 11.26 2.92
C ASP A 148 -19.22 10.42 2.60
N LEU A 149 -19.10 9.91 1.38
CA LEU A 149 -17.92 9.17 0.91
C LEU A 149 -16.66 10.04 0.95
N LEU A 150 -16.75 11.30 0.55
CA LEU A 150 -15.63 12.24 0.62
C LEU A 150 -15.17 12.48 2.07
N TRP A 151 -16.11 12.62 2.99
CA TRP A 151 -15.80 12.79 4.41
C TRP A 151 -15.21 11.54 5.05
N LYS A 152 -15.68 10.36 4.66
CA LYS A 152 -15.22 9.04 5.11
C LYS A 152 -14.05 8.50 4.29
N ALA A 153 -13.51 9.30 3.34
CA ALA A 153 -12.42 8.85 2.48
C ALA A 153 -11.28 8.19 3.27
N THR A 154 -10.87 7.02 2.83
CA THR A 154 -9.91 6.18 3.55
C THR A 154 -8.51 6.82 3.51
N PRO A 155 -7.92 7.19 4.66
CA PRO A 155 -6.56 7.70 4.70
C PRO A 155 -5.58 6.65 4.19
N VAL A 156 -4.73 7.05 3.26
CA VAL A 156 -3.64 6.21 2.77
C VAL A 156 -2.40 6.49 3.60
N ARG A 157 -1.84 5.44 4.13
CA ARG A 157 -0.62 5.51 4.93
C ARG A 157 0.51 4.80 4.20
N PRO A 158 1.74 5.28 4.32
CA PRO A 158 2.89 4.51 3.87
C PRO A 158 2.87 3.12 4.49
N ASP A 159 3.28 2.11 3.71
CA ASP A 159 3.37 0.74 4.19
C ASP A 159 4.17 0.68 5.50
N GLY A 160 3.61 0.00 6.49
CA GLY A 160 4.23 -0.15 7.81
C GLY A 160 3.92 0.94 8.85
N ILE A 161 3.26 2.06 8.48
CA ILE A 161 2.83 3.07 9.47
C ILE A 161 1.38 2.84 9.86
N LEU A 162 1.16 2.31 11.05
CA LEU A 162 -0.15 2.02 11.60
C LEU A 162 -0.48 2.95 12.78
N ASN A 163 -1.73 3.36 12.90
CA ASN A 163 -2.19 4.10 14.08
C ASN A 163 -2.62 3.12 15.16
N ALA A 164 -2.10 3.29 16.37
CA ALA A 164 -2.40 2.40 17.51
C ALA A 164 -3.92 2.29 17.78
N SER A 165 -4.70 3.36 17.61
CA SER A 165 -6.15 3.32 17.79
C SER A 165 -6.87 2.38 16.82
N ASN A 166 -6.34 2.21 15.58
CA ASN A 166 -6.92 1.30 14.59
C ASN A 166 -6.44 -0.14 14.76
N LEU A 167 -5.39 -0.35 15.55
CA LEU A 167 -4.83 -1.67 15.84
C LEU A 167 -5.56 -2.39 16.99
N TRP A 168 -6.44 -1.73 17.72
CA TRP A 168 -7.10 -2.34 18.86
C TRP A 168 -7.82 -3.65 18.50
N THR A 169 -8.51 -3.67 17.36
CA THR A 169 -9.17 -4.87 16.85
C THR A 169 -8.19 -5.97 16.44
N GLU A 170 -7.00 -5.58 15.95
CA GLU A 170 -5.92 -6.54 15.62
C GLU A 170 -5.21 -7.05 16.87
N LEU A 171 -4.98 -6.19 17.86
CA LEU A 171 -4.35 -6.53 19.14
C LEU A 171 -5.21 -7.48 19.99
N THR A 172 -6.54 -7.39 19.86
CA THR A 172 -7.48 -8.27 20.57
C THR A 172 -7.73 -9.60 19.84
N LYS A 173 -7.27 -9.74 18.58
CA LYS A 173 -7.26 -11.07 17.95
C LYS A 173 -6.29 -11.97 18.70
N LYS A 174 -6.76 -13.18 19.08
CA LYS A 174 -5.86 -14.22 19.63
C LYS A 174 -4.69 -14.37 18.67
N GLY A 175 -3.46 -14.26 19.20
CA GLY A 175 -2.25 -14.51 18.42
C GLY A 175 -2.33 -15.87 17.72
N SER A 176 -1.66 -16.02 16.58
CA SER A 176 -1.66 -17.27 15.83
C SER A 176 -1.25 -18.43 16.75
N ASN A 177 -2.01 -19.51 16.73
CA ASN A 177 -1.66 -20.72 17.45
C ASN A 177 -0.28 -21.22 17.00
N SER A 178 0.48 -21.82 17.92
CA SER A 178 1.71 -22.52 17.58
C SER A 178 1.40 -23.59 16.52
N ILE A 179 2.25 -23.67 15.49
CA ILE A 179 2.16 -24.70 14.43
C ILE A 179 2.96 -25.95 14.81
N CYS A 180 3.97 -25.81 15.66
CA CYS A 180 4.82 -26.88 16.14
C CYS A 180 5.55 -26.45 17.40
N SER A 181 5.84 -27.38 18.31
CA SER A 181 6.73 -27.17 19.45
C SER A 181 8.21 -27.10 19.02
N PHE A 182 9.07 -26.62 19.88
CA PHE A 182 10.51 -26.83 19.73
C PHE A 182 10.91 -28.26 20.09
N PRO A 183 11.92 -28.85 19.48
CA PRO A 183 12.46 -30.17 19.87
C PRO A 183 13.16 -30.14 21.24
N PHE A 184 13.42 -28.95 21.76
CA PHE A 184 14.09 -28.72 23.04
C PHE A 184 13.07 -28.24 24.08
N PRO A 185 12.68 -29.08 25.08
CA PRO A 185 11.60 -28.74 26.00
C PRO A 185 11.77 -27.44 26.77
N GLU A 186 13.00 -27.14 27.21
CA GLU A 186 13.27 -25.91 27.93
C GLU A 186 13.12 -24.66 27.02
N LEU A 187 13.55 -24.76 25.76
CA LEU A 187 13.39 -23.69 24.79
C LEU A 187 11.89 -23.50 24.43
N ASP A 188 11.16 -24.60 24.31
CA ASP A 188 9.73 -24.58 24.04
C ASP A 188 8.93 -23.86 25.15
N LYS A 189 9.30 -24.07 26.39
CA LYS A 189 8.74 -23.37 27.54
C LYS A 189 8.81 -21.85 27.42
N PHE A 190 9.96 -21.33 26.95
CA PHE A 190 10.17 -19.89 26.78
C PHE A 190 9.50 -19.36 25.53
N CYS A 191 9.65 -20.03 24.38
CA CYS A 191 9.18 -19.57 23.07
C CYS A 191 7.70 -19.90 22.82
N LYS A 192 7.13 -20.88 23.51
CA LYS A 192 5.76 -21.40 23.36
C LYS A 192 5.46 -21.85 21.94
N GLY A 193 6.40 -22.57 21.32
CA GLY A 193 6.32 -23.11 19.98
C GLY A 193 6.58 -22.12 18.85
N PHE A 194 6.62 -22.66 17.64
CA PHE A 194 6.75 -21.91 16.40
C PHE A 194 5.40 -21.39 15.90
N ARG A 195 5.38 -20.19 15.32
CA ARG A 195 4.19 -19.58 14.73
C ARG A 195 4.48 -19.10 13.31
N LYS A 196 3.43 -19.00 12.50
CA LYS A 196 3.54 -18.36 11.17
C LYS A 196 3.97 -16.90 11.29
N GLN A 197 4.68 -16.41 10.29
CA GLN A 197 5.15 -15.02 10.19
C GLN A 197 6.16 -14.61 11.28
N GLN A 198 6.83 -15.57 11.91
CA GLN A 198 7.92 -15.29 12.84
C GLN A 198 9.26 -15.65 12.20
N MET A 199 10.28 -14.91 12.56
CA MET A 199 11.68 -15.17 12.23
C MET A 199 12.41 -15.57 13.50
N LEU A 200 13.09 -16.72 13.47
CA LEU A 200 13.99 -17.17 14.52
C LEU A 200 15.44 -16.90 14.06
N CYS A 201 16.19 -16.15 14.84
CA CYS A 201 17.61 -15.94 14.59
C CYS A 201 18.45 -16.75 15.61
N ILE A 202 19.35 -17.59 15.10
CA ILE A 202 20.29 -18.38 15.91
C ILE A 202 21.69 -17.80 15.70
N ALA A 203 22.26 -17.21 16.75
CA ALA A 203 23.57 -16.61 16.73
C ALA A 203 24.51 -17.33 17.73
N ALA A 204 25.68 -17.70 17.25
CA ALA A 204 26.70 -18.33 18.09
C ALA A 204 28.08 -18.25 17.40
N GLY A 205 29.14 -18.48 18.13
CA GLY A 205 30.51 -18.53 17.60
C GLY A 205 30.70 -19.61 16.53
N SER A 206 31.82 -19.57 15.80
CA SER A 206 32.17 -20.62 14.84
C SER A 206 32.37 -21.96 15.55
N GLY A 207 31.94 -23.05 14.96
CA GLY A 207 32.10 -24.41 15.50
C GLY A 207 31.19 -24.80 16.66
N THR A 208 30.28 -23.94 17.09
CA THR A 208 29.41 -24.19 18.28
C THR A 208 28.13 -24.97 17.97
N GLY A 209 27.92 -25.45 16.75
CA GLY A 209 26.80 -26.31 16.40
C GLY A 209 25.57 -25.59 15.79
N LYS A 210 25.70 -24.36 15.27
CA LYS A 210 24.59 -23.64 14.60
C LYS A 210 23.90 -24.48 13.52
N SER A 211 24.70 -25.06 12.60
CA SER A 211 24.17 -25.91 11.52
C SER A 211 23.51 -27.18 12.06
N THR A 212 24.02 -27.74 13.14
CA THR A 212 23.43 -28.91 13.81
C THR A 212 22.03 -28.57 14.34
N ILE A 213 21.87 -27.45 15.05
CA ILE A 213 20.55 -27.00 15.54
C ILE A 213 19.59 -26.77 14.38
N CYS A 214 20.05 -26.17 13.26
CA CYS A 214 19.19 -25.95 12.08
C CYS A 214 18.72 -27.28 11.46
N ARG A 215 19.59 -28.32 11.43
CA ARG A 215 19.22 -29.68 10.96
C ARG A 215 18.24 -30.37 11.90
N GLU A 216 18.45 -30.27 13.22
CA GLU A 216 17.51 -30.76 14.23
C GLU A 216 16.12 -30.11 14.09
N LEU A 217 16.04 -28.78 13.87
CA LEU A 217 14.79 -28.10 13.65
C LEU A 217 14.13 -28.53 12.34
N ALA A 218 14.88 -28.65 11.25
CA ALA A 218 14.36 -29.11 9.96
C ALA A 218 13.78 -30.52 10.07
N HIS A 219 14.51 -31.43 10.67
CA HIS A 219 14.07 -32.81 10.94
C HIS A 219 12.79 -32.82 11.80
N HIS A 220 12.78 -32.08 12.90
CA HIS A 220 11.61 -31.98 13.78
C HIS A 220 10.37 -31.48 13.07
N PHE A 221 10.50 -30.47 12.20
CA PHE A 221 9.37 -29.95 11.40
C PHE A 221 8.86 -31.00 10.42
N MET A 222 9.74 -31.72 9.73
CA MET A 222 9.35 -32.80 8.81
C MET A 222 8.63 -33.94 9.56
N LYS A 223 9.10 -34.32 10.74
CA LYS A 223 8.40 -35.31 11.59
C LYS A 223 7.00 -34.87 12.02
N ASN A 224 6.78 -33.56 12.15
CA ASN A 224 5.46 -32.97 12.44
C ASN A 224 4.66 -32.65 11.17
N SER A 225 4.97 -33.29 10.05
CA SER A 225 4.26 -33.15 8.76
C SER A 225 4.26 -31.73 8.20
N LEU A 226 5.30 -30.94 8.50
CA LEU A 226 5.50 -29.61 7.95
C LEU A 226 6.46 -29.67 6.77
N THR A 227 6.20 -28.88 5.73
CA THR A 227 7.10 -28.74 4.59
C THR A 227 8.23 -27.77 4.95
N VAL A 228 9.48 -28.19 4.73
CA VAL A 228 10.67 -27.43 5.04
C VAL A 228 11.43 -27.07 3.77
N GLY A 229 11.72 -25.79 3.58
CA GLY A 229 12.72 -25.33 2.61
C GLY A 229 14.04 -25.06 3.33
N TYR A 230 15.12 -25.78 2.98
CA TYR A 230 16.44 -25.61 3.58
C TYR A 230 17.40 -24.96 2.59
N ILE A 231 17.99 -23.82 2.95
CA ILE A 231 18.96 -23.10 2.13
C ILE A 231 20.30 -23.09 2.88
N ALA A 232 21.26 -23.89 2.41
CA ALA A 232 22.62 -23.92 2.91
C ALA A 232 23.54 -23.16 1.97
N LEU A 233 24.20 -22.10 2.48
CA LEU A 233 25.10 -21.26 1.68
C LEU A 233 26.57 -21.72 1.76
N GLU A 234 26.92 -22.53 2.76
CA GLU A 234 28.32 -22.95 3.05
C GLU A 234 28.56 -24.43 2.83
N GLU A 235 27.55 -25.23 2.54
CA GLU A 235 27.67 -26.69 2.39
C GLU A 235 26.99 -27.19 1.11
N SER A 236 27.44 -28.34 0.63
CA SER A 236 26.80 -29.03 -0.50
C SER A 236 25.41 -29.59 -0.09
N VAL A 237 24.55 -29.80 -1.09
CA VAL A 237 23.25 -30.45 -0.89
C VAL A 237 23.40 -31.83 -0.25
N GLN A 238 24.39 -32.62 -0.74
CA GLN A 238 24.69 -33.96 -0.21
C GLN A 238 25.01 -33.89 1.29
N ARG A 239 25.91 -33.00 1.70
CA ARG A 239 26.31 -32.85 3.12
C ARG A 239 25.16 -32.36 3.99
N THR A 240 24.30 -31.49 3.49
CA THR A 240 23.09 -31.03 4.18
C THR A 240 22.14 -32.22 4.40
N MET A 241 21.86 -33.02 3.36
CA MET A 241 20.99 -34.20 3.47
C MET A 241 21.56 -35.26 4.42
N GLN A 242 22.85 -35.60 4.29
CA GLN A 242 23.52 -36.52 5.24
C GLN A 242 23.41 -36.02 6.68
N GLY A 243 23.51 -34.70 6.89
CA GLY A 243 23.36 -34.11 8.20
C GLY A 243 21.95 -34.25 8.78
N ILE A 244 20.90 -34.08 7.95
CA ILE A 244 19.50 -34.22 8.36
C ILE A 244 19.15 -35.68 8.62
N LEU A 245 19.58 -36.61 7.73
CA LEU A 245 19.42 -38.06 7.91
C LEU A 245 20.19 -38.55 9.14
N GLY A 246 21.36 -37.97 9.41
CA GLY A 246 22.14 -38.28 10.61
C GLY A 246 21.42 -37.96 11.90
N VAL A 247 20.56 -36.95 11.92
CA VAL A 247 19.66 -36.66 13.07
C VAL A 247 18.66 -37.80 13.27
N GLU A 248 18.00 -38.28 12.20
CA GLU A 248 17.05 -39.40 12.29
C GLU A 248 17.70 -40.67 12.78
N MET A 249 18.90 -40.98 12.25
CA MET A 249 19.65 -42.20 12.58
C MET A 249 20.47 -42.09 13.86
N ASN A 250 20.53 -40.91 14.46
CA ASN A 250 21.41 -40.59 15.59
C ASN A 250 22.89 -40.98 15.34
N LYS A 251 23.36 -40.75 14.11
CA LYS A 251 24.73 -41.06 13.63
C LYS A 251 25.31 -39.88 12.84
N PRO A 252 26.59 -39.59 12.95
CA PRO A 252 27.23 -38.50 12.20
C PRO A 252 27.56 -38.89 10.75
N LEU A 253 26.58 -39.21 9.91
CA LEU A 253 26.76 -39.71 8.55
C LEU A 253 27.69 -38.88 7.67
N HIS A 254 27.84 -37.62 7.95
CA HIS A 254 28.73 -36.70 7.22
C HIS A 254 30.20 -36.84 7.60
N LEU A 255 30.52 -37.65 8.61
CA LEU A 255 31.89 -38.00 9.06
C LEU A 255 32.27 -39.42 8.74
N GLU A 256 31.34 -40.28 8.28
CA GLU A 256 31.59 -41.67 7.97
C GLU A 256 31.82 -41.83 6.45
N ASP A 257 32.89 -42.56 6.07
CA ASP A 257 33.24 -42.87 4.67
C ASP A 257 32.28 -43.91 4.03
N ASN A 258 31.40 -44.52 4.79
CA ASN A 258 30.48 -45.58 4.34
C ASN A 258 29.05 -45.10 4.25
N VAL A 259 28.62 -44.72 3.04
CA VAL A 259 27.23 -44.34 2.71
C VAL A 259 26.35 -45.57 2.39
N GLU A 260 26.92 -46.77 2.35
CA GLU A 260 26.25 -48.02 1.94
C GLU A 260 25.13 -48.48 2.86
N GLU A 261 25.00 -47.95 4.09
CA GLU A 261 23.92 -48.29 5.02
C GLU A 261 22.62 -47.47 4.81
N THR A 262 22.56 -46.57 3.84
CA THR A 262 21.35 -45.77 3.57
C THR A 262 20.46 -46.35 2.46
N GLU A 263 20.80 -47.47 1.86
CA GLU A 263 19.92 -48.17 0.90
C GLU A 263 18.84 -48.96 1.64
N GLY A 264 17.78 -48.29 2.06
CA GLY A 264 16.64 -48.94 2.70
C GLY A 264 15.73 -48.04 3.50
N LEU A 265 15.96 -46.73 3.48
CA LEU A 265 15.09 -45.73 4.17
C LEU A 265 14.19 -44.97 3.20
#